data_46487cd1ab7aac84c2522cc790ae8213
#
_entry.id   46487cd1ab7aac84c2522cc790ae8213
#
_cell.length_a   1.000
_cell.length_b   1.000
_cell.length_c   1.000
_cell.angle_alpha   90.00
_cell.angle_beta   90.00
_cell.angle_gamma   90.00
#
_symmetry.space_group_name_H-M   'P 1'
#
loop_
_entity.id
_entity.type
_entity.pdbx_description
1 polymer ?
#
loop_
_entity_poly.entity_id
_entity_poly.type
_entity_poly.pdbx_seq_one_letter_code
_entity_poly.pdbx_strand_id
1 'polypeptide(L)'
;MRRISVVVAVLVTLVILGTACGKDSPGTSSGSGAPVALDGKVNNGKLGEVENGEVEIEQDDSYFNPAYTKGEAGSTFTVKLDNEGDAKHTFTIDSLNIDEEVAPGGTAEVKVTLPADGAVEYYCRFHKGSGMQGAFYAKEGDAVSGGAPSGGAETTTTQDNGY
;
A
#
# COMPACT_ATOMS: atom_id res chain seq x y z
N MET A 1 18.14 59.43 12.77
CA MET A 1 17.10 59.20 13.78
C MET A 1 17.15 57.74 14.21
N ARG A 2 17.62 57.54 15.44
CA ARG A 2 17.78 56.20 16.06
C ARG A 2 16.41 55.70 16.49
N ARG A 3 16.09 54.46 16.16
CA ARG A 3 14.98 53.73 16.82
C ARG A 3 15.54 52.48 17.46
N ILE A 4 15.46 52.45 18.76
CA ILE A 4 15.84 51.41 19.68
C ILE A 4 14.73 50.37 19.70
N SER A 5 15.06 49.12 19.37
CA SER A 5 14.15 48.00 19.56
C SER A 5 14.47 47.28 20.86
N VAL A 6 13.48 47.26 21.72
CA VAL A 6 13.51 46.58 23.02
C VAL A 6 13.16 45.11 22.80
N VAL A 7 14.08 44.25 23.24
CA VAL A 7 13.89 42.80 23.30
C VAL A 7 13.28 42.48 24.66
N VAL A 8 12.09 41.89 24.64
CA VAL A 8 11.49 41.32 25.84
C VAL A 8 11.59 39.79 25.73
N ALA A 9 12.47 39.23 26.54
CA ALA A 9 12.58 37.80 26.76
C ALA A 9 11.56 37.38 27.82
N VAL A 10 10.66 36.48 27.49
CA VAL A 10 9.81 35.81 28.47
C VAL A 10 10.20 34.32 28.50
N LEU A 11 10.85 33.95 29.56
CA LEU A 11 11.10 32.57 29.96
C LEU A 11 9.86 32.02 30.66
N VAL A 12 9.26 31.00 30.09
CA VAL A 12 8.26 30.18 30.80
C VAL A 12 8.76 28.75 30.81
N THR A 13 9.29 28.36 31.97
CA THR A 13 9.58 26.96 32.30
C THR A 13 8.30 26.31 32.83
N LEU A 14 7.80 25.28 32.12
CA LEU A 14 6.75 24.40 32.66
C LEU A 14 7.27 22.98 32.68
N VAL A 15 7.61 22.49 33.87
CA VAL A 15 7.93 21.10 34.18
C VAL A 15 6.62 20.37 34.44
N ILE A 16 6.29 19.38 33.66
CA ILE A 16 5.23 18.43 33.99
C ILE A 16 5.83 17.02 34.00
N LEU A 17 6.05 16.49 35.20
CA LEU A 17 6.24 15.05 35.42
C LEU A 17 4.87 14.36 35.32
N GLY A 18 4.73 13.47 34.34
CA GLY A 18 3.60 12.57 34.22
C GLY A 18 4.08 11.16 33.93
N THR A 19 4.25 10.35 34.99
CA THR A 19 4.45 8.93 34.89
C THR A 19 3.09 8.27 34.59
N ALA A 20 2.94 7.66 33.42
CA ALA A 20 1.85 6.74 33.15
C ALA A 20 2.42 5.42 32.62
N CYS A 21 2.40 4.39 33.45
CA CYS A 21 2.57 3.01 33.05
C CYS A 21 1.36 2.59 32.20
N GLY A 22 1.56 2.27 30.94
CA GLY A 22 0.58 1.70 30.04
C GLY A 22 1.08 0.35 29.52
N LYS A 23 0.27 -0.66 29.70
CA LYS A 23 0.44 -2.08 29.41
C LYS A 23 1.03 -2.35 28.02
N ASP A 24 2.03 -3.22 27.99
CA ASP A 24 2.57 -3.84 26.80
C ASP A 24 1.51 -4.70 26.10
N SER A 25 1.08 -4.26 24.93
CA SER A 25 0.48 -5.13 23.92
C SER A 25 1.59 -5.63 23.01
N PRO A 26 1.60 -6.92 22.59
CA PRO A 26 2.61 -7.42 21.67
C PRO A 26 2.50 -6.67 20.34
N GLY A 27 3.48 -5.81 20.10
CA GLY A 27 3.51 -4.95 18.94
C GLY A 27 3.76 -5.75 17.68
N THR A 28 2.81 -5.70 16.79
CA THR A 28 3.06 -5.80 15.36
C THR A 28 4.04 -4.70 15.01
N SER A 29 5.23 -5.05 14.56
CA SER A 29 6.22 -4.07 14.10
C SER A 29 5.76 -3.46 12.78
N SER A 30 4.89 -2.46 12.87
CA SER A 30 4.60 -1.56 11.75
C SER A 30 5.87 -0.75 11.50
N GLY A 31 6.53 -0.97 10.38
CA GLY A 31 7.57 -0.08 9.88
C GLY A 31 6.98 1.32 9.79
N SER A 32 7.55 2.22 10.59
CA SER A 32 7.12 3.62 10.72
C SER A 32 7.16 4.30 9.35
N GLY A 33 5.99 4.58 8.75
CA GLY A 33 5.84 5.42 7.57
C GLY A 33 5.09 4.85 6.37
N ALA A 34 4.73 3.57 6.33
CA ALA A 34 3.91 3.03 5.24
C ALA A 34 2.43 3.41 5.43
N PRO A 35 1.73 3.89 4.40
CA PRO A 35 0.34 4.31 4.51
C PRO A 35 -0.62 3.14 4.77
N VAL A 36 -0.27 1.95 4.31
CA VAL A 36 -0.99 0.70 4.54
C VAL A 36 -0.01 -0.42 4.87
N ALA A 37 -0.44 -1.39 5.67
CA ALA A 37 0.37 -2.53 6.04
C ALA A 37 0.29 -3.61 4.95
N LEU A 38 1.44 -4.06 4.46
CA LEU A 38 1.59 -5.21 3.59
C LEU A 38 2.35 -6.32 4.32
N ASP A 39 2.07 -7.56 3.92
CA ASP A 39 2.83 -8.69 4.44
C ASP A 39 4.24 -8.72 3.84
N GLY A 40 5.25 -8.72 4.72
CA GLY A 40 6.64 -8.77 4.32
C GLY A 40 7.26 -7.39 4.07
N LYS A 41 8.37 -7.41 3.35
CA LYS A 41 9.16 -6.20 3.05
C LYS A 41 8.61 -5.50 1.81
N VAL A 42 8.59 -4.18 1.83
CA VAL A 42 8.39 -3.34 0.65
C VAL A 42 9.69 -2.60 0.35
N ASN A 43 10.19 -2.80 -0.85
CA ASN A 43 11.33 -2.04 -1.33
C ASN A 43 10.86 -0.68 -1.84
N ASN A 44 11.72 0.35 -1.67
CA ASN A 44 11.48 1.71 -2.15
C ASN A 44 10.30 2.43 -1.50
N GLY A 45 9.47 2.08 -0.74
CA GLY A 45 8.42 2.77 0.04
C GLY A 45 7.93 4.15 -0.43
N LYS A 46 8.21 4.54 -1.68
CA LYS A 46 7.88 5.85 -2.24
C LYS A 46 6.37 5.99 -2.45
N LEU A 47 5.87 7.19 -2.17
CA LEU A 47 4.46 7.53 -2.30
C LEU A 47 4.19 8.19 -3.65
N GLY A 48 3.04 7.89 -4.24
CA GLY A 48 2.50 8.53 -5.42
C GLY A 48 1.00 8.78 -5.28
N GLU A 49 0.44 9.44 -6.26
CA GLU A 49 -0.99 9.72 -6.35
C GLU A 49 -1.49 9.45 -7.76
N VAL A 50 -2.75 9.04 -7.89
CA VAL A 50 -3.45 8.96 -9.17
C VAL A 50 -3.82 10.37 -9.60
N GLU A 51 -3.28 10.82 -10.73
CA GLU A 51 -3.55 12.14 -11.27
C GLU A 51 -4.34 12.02 -12.59
N ASN A 52 -5.41 12.78 -12.73
CA ASN A 52 -6.26 12.79 -13.94
C ASN A 52 -6.73 11.39 -14.41
N GLY A 53 -6.89 10.44 -13.46
CA GLY A 53 -7.28 9.07 -13.76
C GLY A 53 -6.15 8.18 -14.28
N GLU A 54 -4.90 8.57 -14.09
CA GLU A 54 -3.72 7.79 -14.49
C GLU A 54 -2.65 7.80 -13.39
N VAL A 55 -1.82 6.78 -13.38
CA VAL A 55 -0.57 6.71 -12.62
C VAL A 55 0.46 5.92 -13.42
N GLU A 56 1.71 6.38 -13.41
CA GLU A 56 2.85 5.65 -13.94
C GLU A 56 3.56 4.93 -12.80
N ILE A 57 3.90 3.66 -13.02
CA ILE A 57 4.65 2.82 -12.09
C ILE A 57 5.83 2.21 -12.84
N GLU A 58 7.02 2.66 -12.46
CA GLU A 58 8.27 2.05 -12.90
C GLU A 58 8.44 0.68 -12.22
N GLN A 59 8.88 -0.29 -12.98
CA GLN A 59 9.32 -1.61 -12.53
C GLN A 59 10.82 -1.68 -12.71
N ASP A 60 11.56 -1.67 -11.62
CA ASP A 60 13.02 -1.80 -11.61
C ASP A 60 13.41 -3.10 -10.89
N ASP A 61 14.71 -3.41 -10.84
CA ASP A 61 15.21 -4.64 -10.22
C ASP A 61 14.81 -4.77 -8.75
N SER A 62 13.70 -5.44 -8.51
CA SER A 62 13.14 -5.76 -7.19
C SER A 62 12.30 -4.67 -6.50
N TYR A 63 11.86 -3.62 -7.18
CA TYR A 63 10.92 -2.65 -6.61
C TYR A 63 9.98 -2.02 -7.65
N PHE A 64 8.88 -1.44 -7.15
CA PHE A 64 8.00 -0.54 -7.88
C PHE A 64 8.23 0.90 -7.44
N ASN A 65 8.08 1.84 -8.34
CA ASN A 65 8.20 3.26 -8.06
C ASN A 65 7.07 4.06 -8.74
N PRO A 66 6.11 4.61 -7.99
CA PRO A 66 5.93 4.50 -6.54
C PRO A 66 5.49 3.10 -6.08
N ALA A 67 5.80 2.72 -4.81
CA ALA A 67 5.34 1.48 -4.21
C ALA A 67 3.96 1.64 -3.55
N TYR A 68 3.62 2.84 -3.12
CA TYR A 68 2.31 3.16 -2.54
C TYR A 68 1.67 4.29 -3.30
N THR A 69 0.48 4.06 -3.84
CA THR A 69 -0.23 5.06 -4.64
C THR A 69 -1.60 5.35 -4.07
N LYS A 70 -1.84 6.61 -3.74
CA LYS A 70 -3.14 7.07 -3.29
C LYS A 70 -4.06 7.31 -4.49
N GLY A 71 -5.29 6.78 -4.39
CA GLY A 71 -6.35 7.00 -5.36
C GLY A 71 -7.66 7.40 -4.68
N GLU A 72 -8.66 7.73 -5.47
CA GLU A 72 -10.01 7.99 -4.96
C GLU A 72 -10.77 6.66 -4.76
N ALA A 73 -11.42 6.51 -3.61
CA ALA A 73 -12.21 5.33 -3.28
C ALA A 73 -13.31 5.06 -4.34
N GLY A 74 -13.41 3.84 -4.82
CA GLY A 74 -14.37 3.43 -5.85
C GLY A 74 -14.03 3.91 -7.27
N SER A 75 -12.94 4.64 -7.48
CA SER A 75 -12.55 5.10 -8.81
C SER A 75 -11.88 4.00 -9.64
N THR A 76 -11.98 4.16 -10.95
CA THR A 76 -11.21 3.36 -11.92
C THR A 76 -10.20 4.26 -12.60
N PHE A 77 -8.94 3.81 -12.65
CA PHE A 77 -7.85 4.55 -13.28
C PHE A 77 -6.96 3.61 -14.10
N THR A 78 -6.13 4.20 -14.95
CA THR A 78 -5.14 3.48 -15.76
C THR A 78 -3.80 3.50 -15.04
N VAL A 79 -3.19 2.34 -14.90
CA VAL A 79 -1.80 2.19 -14.47
C VAL A 79 -0.95 1.97 -15.71
N LYS A 80 -0.01 2.86 -15.95
CA LYS A 80 1.02 2.71 -16.96
C LYS A 80 2.23 2.07 -16.32
N LEU A 81 2.63 0.94 -16.84
CA LEU A 81 3.79 0.18 -16.38
C LEU A 81 4.96 0.45 -17.32
N ASP A 82 6.11 0.76 -16.76
CA ASP A 82 7.36 0.91 -17.50
C ASP A 82 8.44 0.05 -16.81
N ASN A 83 8.95 -0.95 -17.53
CA ASN A 83 9.99 -1.82 -17.01
C ASN A 83 11.37 -1.27 -17.37
N GLU A 84 11.96 -0.53 -16.46
CA GLU A 84 13.33 0.03 -16.56
C GLU A 84 14.41 -0.95 -16.08
N GLY A 85 14.02 -2.11 -15.51
CA GLY A 85 14.94 -3.14 -15.03
C GLY A 85 15.52 -4.02 -16.15
N ASP A 86 16.54 -4.78 -15.78
CA ASP A 86 17.18 -5.75 -16.67
C ASP A 86 16.44 -7.09 -16.74
N ALA A 87 15.50 -7.33 -15.84
CA ALA A 87 14.70 -8.55 -15.75
C ALA A 87 13.25 -8.34 -16.18
N LYS A 88 12.60 -9.43 -16.54
CA LYS A 88 11.16 -9.45 -16.75
C LYS A 88 10.42 -9.35 -15.42
N HIS A 89 9.41 -8.49 -15.36
CA HIS A 89 8.57 -8.30 -14.18
C HIS A 89 7.12 -8.64 -14.47
N THR A 90 6.34 -8.79 -13.39
CA THR A 90 4.88 -8.86 -13.49
C THR A 90 4.24 -7.80 -12.61
N PHE A 91 3.05 -7.39 -13.01
CA PHE A 91 2.16 -6.58 -12.20
C PHE A 91 0.92 -7.41 -11.89
N THR A 92 0.89 -7.97 -10.70
CA THR A 92 -0.11 -8.96 -10.30
C THR A 92 -0.98 -8.41 -9.19
N ILE A 93 -2.30 -8.47 -9.36
CA ILE A 93 -3.31 -8.09 -8.36
C ILE A 93 -4.32 -9.23 -8.28
N ASP A 94 -4.16 -10.10 -7.29
CA ASP A 94 -5.01 -11.29 -7.14
C ASP A 94 -6.48 -10.94 -6.96
N SER A 95 -6.78 -9.94 -6.15
CA SER A 95 -8.16 -9.51 -5.85
C SER A 95 -8.92 -8.99 -7.08
N LEU A 96 -8.21 -8.57 -8.12
CA LEU A 96 -8.77 -8.06 -9.36
C LEU A 96 -8.54 -9.00 -10.57
N ASN A 97 -7.91 -10.15 -10.34
CA ASN A 97 -7.53 -11.12 -11.38
C ASN A 97 -6.71 -10.46 -12.52
N ILE A 98 -5.77 -9.60 -12.13
CA ILE A 98 -4.80 -8.95 -13.02
C ILE A 98 -3.46 -9.65 -12.88
N ASP A 99 -2.82 -9.97 -14.02
CA ASP A 99 -1.48 -10.55 -14.08
C ASP A 99 -0.84 -10.17 -15.41
N GLU A 100 -0.22 -8.99 -15.44
CA GLU A 100 0.43 -8.43 -16.62
C GLU A 100 1.94 -8.65 -16.54
N GLU A 101 2.52 -9.17 -17.63
CA GLU A 101 3.95 -9.45 -17.73
C GLU A 101 4.62 -8.42 -18.63
N VAL A 102 5.66 -7.74 -18.13
CA VAL A 102 6.38 -6.70 -18.84
C VAL A 102 7.83 -7.11 -19.03
N ALA A 103 8.26 -7.19 -20.29
CA ALA A 103 9.64 -7.49 -20.64
C ALA A 103 10.58 -6.30 -20.31
N PRO A 104 11.90 -6.52 -20.16
CA PRO A 104 12.87 -5.43 -20.00
C PRO A 104 12.73 -4.36 -21.08
N GLY A 105 12.67 -3.09 -20.68
CA GLY A 105 12.45 -1.94 -21.56
C GLY A 105 11.07 -1.88 -22.22
N GLY A 106 10.14 -2.72 -21.76
CA GLY A 106 8.76 -2.76 -22.24
C GLY A 106 7.81 -1.94 -21.39
N THR A 107 6.65 -1.62 -21.96
CA THR A 107 5.56 -0.92 -21.28
C THR A 107 4.27 -1.70 -21.41
N ALA A 108 3.36 -1.50 -20.46
CA ALA A 108 2.00 -2.02 -20.51
C ALA A 108 1.02 -1.06 -19.84
N GLU A 109 -0.27 -1.25 -20.10
CA GLU A 109 -1.33 -0.49 -19.43
C GLU A 109 -2.37 -1.45 -18.86
N VAL A 110 -2.75 -1.24 -17.61
CA VAL A 110 -3.82 -1.98 -16.95
C VAL A 110 -4.82 -1.04 -16.31
N LYS A 111 -6.10 -1.43 -16.27
CA LYS A 111 -7.13 -0.68 -15.56
C LYS A 111 -7.32 -1.30 -14.18
N VAL A 112 -7.24 -0.45 -13.17
CA VAL A 112 -7.44 -0.82 -11.77
C VAL A 112 -8.66 -0.09 -11.24
N THR A 113 -9.55 -0.82 -10.56
CA THR A 113 -10.66 -0.21 -9.80
C THR A 113 -10.33 -0.33 -8.31
N LEU A 114 -10.12 0.80 -7.65
CA LEU A 114 -9.92 0.83 -6.21
C LEU A 114 -11.27 0.59 -5.52
N PRO A 115 -11.37 -0.34 -4.56
CA PRO A 115 -12.63 -0.55 -3.85
C PRO A 115 -13.03 0.69 -3.04
N ALA A 116 -14.31 0.79 -2.69
CA ALA A 116 -14.81 1.87 -1.85
C ALA A 116 -14.21 1.86 -0.43
N ASP A 117 -13.83 0.68 0.04
CA ASP A 117 -13.17 0.46 1.33
C ASP A 117 -11.99 -0.50 1.15
N GLY A 118 -10.90 -0.24 1.86
CA GLY A 118 -9.69 -1.04 1.83
C GLY A 118 -8.66 -0.60 0.80
N ALA A 119 -7.54 -1.29 0.81
CA ALA A 119 -6.43 -1.12 -0.12
C ALA A 119 -6.26 -2.36 -1.00
N VAL A 120 -5.61 -2.20 -2.14
CA VAL A 120 -5.34 -3.27 -3.10
C VAL A 120 -3.84 -3.48 -3.21
N GLU A 121 -3.38 -4.67 -2.81
CA GLU A 121 -1.99 -5.07 -2.98
C GLU A 121 -1.70 -5.39 -4.45
N TYR A 122 -0.51 -5.01 -4.93
CA TYR A 122 0.09 -5.49 -6.16
C TYR A 122 1.52 -5.96 -5.92
N TYR A 123 2.00 -6.91 -6.72
CA TYR A 123 3.33 -7.46 -6.56
C TYR A 123 3.90 -8.05 -7.86
N CYS A 124 5.20 -8.27 -7.88
CA CYS A 124 5.85 -9.07 -8.91
C CYS A 124 5.94 -10.53 -8.45
N ARG A 125 5.39 -11.47 -9.21
CA ARG A 125 5.41 -12.92 -8.89
C ARG A 125 6.81 -13.47 -8.70
N PHE A 126 7.79 -12.90 -9.40
CA PHE A 126 9.18 -13.35 -9.34
C PHE A 126 9.94 -12.78 -8.14
N HIS A 127 9.54 -11.59 -7.64
CA HIS A 127 10.32 -10.82 -6.69
C HIS A 127 9.57 -10.38 -5.42
N LYS A 128 8.32 -10.88 -5.21
CA LYS A 128 7.55 -10.57 -3.99
C LYS A 128 8.34 -10.91 -2.72
N GLY A 129 8.96 -12.08 -2.67
CA GLY A 129 9.78 -12.49 -1.53
C GLY A 129 11.00 -11.60 -1.28
N SER A 130 11.47 -10.86 -2.29
CA SER A 130 12.53 -9.86 -2.18
C SER A 130 12.02 -8.48 -1.82
N GLY A 131 10.69 -8.26 -1.81
CA GLY A 131 10.06 -6.99 -1.45
C GLY A 131 9.58 -6.15 -2.62
N MET A 132 9.44 -6.74 -3.83
CA MET A 132 8.84 -6.06 -4.98
C MET A 132 7.31 -6.18 -4.90
N GLN A 133 6.73 -5.32 -4.09
CA GLN A 133 5.29 -5.20 -3.85
C GLN A 133 4.91 -3.77 -3.49
N GLY A 134 3.63 -3.46 -3.58
CA GLY A 134 3.08 -2.15 -3.28
C GLY A 134 1.57 -2.21 -3.08
N ALA A 135 0.95 -1.06 -2.90
CA ALA A 135 -0.49 -0.96 -2.72
C ALA A 135 -1.10 0.32 -3.30
N PHE A 136 -2.32 0.19 -3.81
CA PHE A 136 -3.24 1.30 -4.00
C PHE A 136 -4.12 1.44 -2.77
N TYR A 137 -4.35 2.66 -2.31
CA TYR A 137 -5.14 2.95 -1.11
C TYR A 137 -5.88 4.27 -1.24
N ALA A 138 -7.01 4.41 -0.54
CA ALA A 138 -7.75 5.67 -0.46
C ALA A 138 -7.48 6.41 0.84
N LYS A 139 -7.33 5.67 1.94
CA LYS A 139 -7.08 6.21 3.28
C LYS A 139 -5.90 5.50 3.92
N GLU A 140 -5.10 6.25 4.66
CA GLU A 140 -4.05 5.66 5.48
C GLU A 140 -4.65 4.72 6.55
N GLY A 141 -4.04 3.56 6.72
CA GLY A 141 -4.52 2.53 7.62
C GLY A 141 -5.58 1.61 7.02
N ASP A 142 -5.95 1.77 5.76
CA ASP A 142 -6.84 0.84 5.07
C ASP A 142 -6.27 -0.59 5.15
N ALA A 143 -7.15 -1.56 5.45
CA ALA A 143 -6.77 -2.97 5.37
C ALA A 143 -6.66 -3.39 3.90
N VAL A 144 -5.63 -4.16 3.59
CA VAL A 144 -5.46 -4.71 2.24
C VAL A 144 -6.51 -5.77 1.98
N SER A 145 -7.36 -5.52 0.99
CA SER A 145 -8.28 -6.52 0.45
C SER A 145 -7.47 -7.46 -0.44
N GLY A 146 -6.92 -8.50 0.14
CA GLY A 146 -6.05 -9.38 -0.58
C GLY A 146 -6.01 -10.77 -0.01
N GLY A 147 -6.41 -11.71 -0.83
CA GLY A 147 -5.97 -13.07 -0.77
C GLY A 147 -6.64 -13.94 0.27
N ALA A 148 -7.82 -14.33 0.01
CA ALA A 148 -8.32 -15.70 -0.08
C ALA A 148 -9.76 -15.59 -0.58
N PRO A 149 -10.18 -16.34 -1.58
CA PRO A 149 -11.59 -16.48 -1.85
C PRO A 149 -12.17 -17.17 -0.60
N SER A 150 -12.91 -16.42 0.19
CA SER A 150 -13.78 -16.99 1.21
C SER A 150 -14.90 -17.74 0.49
N GLY A 151 -14.53 -18.88 -0.07
CA GLY A 151 -15.44 -19.89 -0.56
C GLY A 151 -16.03 -20.60 0.65
N GLY A 152 -16.96 -19.95 1.30
CA GLY A 152 -17.92 -20.60 2.18
C GLY A 152 -18.89 -21.40 1.34
N ALA A 153 -18.47 -22.57 0.87
CA ALA A 153 -19.40 -23.60 0.44
C ALA A 153 -20.04 -24.16 1.70
N GLU A 154 -21.18 -23.65 2.10
CA GLU A 154 -22.09 -24.37 3.00
C GLU A 154 -22.57 -25.62 2.27
N THR A 155 -21.88 -26.72 2.52
CA THR A 155 -22.41 -28.03 2.18
C THR A 155 -23.46 -28.41 3.22
N THR A 156 -24.70 -28.07 2.94
CA THR A 156 -25.83 -28.60 3.69
C THR A 156 -25.94 -30.09 3.40
N THR A 157 -25.33 -30.92 4.21
CA THR A 157 -25.57 -32.36 4.18
C THR A 157 -26.88 -32.63 4.90
N THR A 158 -27.94 -32.75 4.13
CA THR A 158 -29.20 -33.33 4.61
C THR A 158 -28.96 -34.82 4.79
N GLN A 159 -28.79 -35.26 6.03
CA GLN A 159 -28.88 -36.68 6.36
C GLN A 159 -30.35 -37.04 6.34
N ASP A 160 -30.76 -37.75 5.29
CA ASP A 160 -32.02 -38.48 5.25
C ASP A 160 -31.82 -39.82 5.97
N ASN A 161 -32.35 -39.90 7.21
CA ASN A 161 -32.48 -41.16 7.91
C ASN A 161 -33.83 -41.77 7.50
N GLY A 162 -33.79 -42.61 6.48
CA GLY A 162 -34.87 -43.47 6.09
C GLY A 162 -34.58 -44.94 6.43
N TYR A 163 -35.35 -45.50 7.27
CA TYR A 163 -35.55 -46.89 7.67
C TYR A 163 -34.82 -48.00 6.90
#